data_d11e34e6edfd94a695618bc81f878311
#
_entry.id   d11e34e6edfd94a695618bc81f878311
#
_cell.length_a   1.000
_cell.length_b   1.000
_cell.length_c   1.000
_cell.angle_alpha   90.00
_cell.angle_beta   90.00
_cell.angle_gamma   90.00
#
_symmetry.space_group_name_H-M   'P 1'
#
loop_
_entity.id
_entity.type
_entity.pdbx_description
1 polymer ?
#
loop_
_entity_poly.entity_id
_entity_poly.type
_entity_poly.pdbx_seq_one_letter_code
_entity_poly.pdbx_strand_id
1 'polypeptide(L)'
;MAVGPATFPEKMHSVAGFKLGTASAGIKTPGRKDVVLMELCEEATVAGVFTLNAFCAAPVQISKKHLETVATRYFIVNTGNANAGTGEEGWNDAITTCEEVAKLCGSDVEAVLPFSTGVIGEKLPVEKLVSALPVAKEALSVTGWDEAAEGILTTDTRIKGASRQFEYQGKVVTLTGISKGSGMIKPNMATMLGYVATDAQVDADLLKVLLTDTTNCSFNRITVDSDTSTNDSCMLVATGKSGVSVSAEDSSLLALFKSELTQLMQDLAHAIVRDGEGATKFVTVKVESAKTQQEALKTAFDIAHSPLVKTALFASDPNWGRVLAVVGRAEIENLDLNALEIYLGDVCIVSQGGKDASYTEEAGQAVMDQEEILIRVVLNRGGVSETVWTTDLSHDYVSINADYRS
;
A
#
# COMPACT_ATOMS: atom_id res chain seq x y z
N MET A 1 -6.21 -18.13 -0.34
CA MET A 1 -7.13 -17.44 -1.30
C MET A 1 -7.42 -16.07 -0.69
N ALA A 2 -7.47 -15.01 -1.49
CA ALA A 2 -7.74 -13.68 -0.96
C ALA A 2 -9.19 -13.53 -0.47
N VAL A 3 -9.42 -12.64 0.50
CA VAL A 3 -10.72 -12.40 1.16
C VAL A 3 -11.65 -11.59 0.26
N GLY A 4 -12.88 -12.03 0.13
CA GLY A 4 -13.93 -11.36 -0.64
C GLY A 4 -13.73 -11.42 -2.16
N PRO A 5 -14.57 -10.69 -2.93
CA PRO A 5 -14.49 -10.67 -4.39
C PRO A 5 -13.21 -9.99 -4.88
N ALA A 6 -12.82 -10.26 -6.13
CA ALA A 6 -11.76 -9.49 -6.78
C ALA A 6 -12.19 -8.02 -6.92
N THR A 7 -11.32 -7.11 -6.48
CA THR A 7 -11.61 -5.66 -6.49
C THR A 7 -10.98 -4.94 -7.68
N PHE A 8 -10.24 -5.66 -8.54
CA PHE A 8 -9.64 -5.06 -9.73
C PHE A 8 -10.75 -4.58 -10.68
N PRO A 9 -10.71 -3.30 -11.14
CA PRO A 9 -11.76 -2.73 -11.98
C PRO A 9 -11.86 -3.45 -13.34
N GLU A 10 -13.08 -3.59 -13.87
CA GLU A 10 -13.27 -4.09 -15.24
C GLU A 10 -12.57 -3.21 -16.29
N LYS A 11 -12.37 -1.93 -15.97
CA LYS A 11 -11.70 -0.96 -16.83
C LYS A 11 -10.76 -0.09 -16.00
N MET A 12 -9.48 -0.16 -16.31
CA MET A 12 -8.47 0.80 -15.89
C MET A 12 -8.44 1.95 -16.88
N HIS A 13 -8.82 3.16 -16.45
CA HIS A 13 -8.80 4.34 -17.32
C HIS A 13 -7.37 4.76 -17.61
N SER A 14 -7.07 5.03 -18.88
CA SER A 14 -5.77 5.55 -19.30
C SER A 14 -5.55 6.96 -18.75
N VAL A 15 -4.36 7.24 -18.26
CA VAL A 15 -3.92 8.57 -17.86
C VAL A 15 -3.07 9.16 -19.00
N ALA A 16 -3.53 10.23 -19.61
CA ALA A 16 -2.80 10.86 -20.70
C ALA A 16 -1.41 11.33 -20.23
N GLY A 17 -0.36 11.04 -21.00
CA GLY A 17 1.02 11.37 -20.63
C GLY A 17 1.71 10.36 -19.71
N PHE A 18 1.08 9.21 -19.44
CA PHE A 18 1.65 8.11 -18.65
C PHE A 18 1.49 6.79 -19.40
N LYS A 19 2.58 6.04 -19.59
CA LYS A 19 2.58 4.75 -20.29
C LYS A 19 3.29 3.70 -19.46
N LEU A 20 2.87 2.45 -19.61
CA LEU A 20 3.43 1.29 -18.91
C LEU A 20 3.73 0.20 -19.94
N GLY A 21 4.89 -0.45 -19.78
CA GLY A 21 5.29 -1.59 -20.60
C GLY A 21 5.95 -2.65 -19.76
N THR A 22 5.79 -3.92 -20.12
CA THR A 22 6.26 -5.05 -19.34
C THR A 22 7.12 -5.99 -20.16
N ALA A 23 8.03 -6.70 -19.48
CA ALA A 23 8.82 -7.77 -20.07
C ALA A 23 9.05 -8.90 -19.06
N SER A 24 9.49 -10.05 -19.58
CA SER A 24 9.95 -11.18 -18.77
C SER A 24 11.47 -11.30 -18.89
N ALA A 25 12.20 -11.03 -17.81
CA ALA A 25 13.63 -11.22 -17.71
C ALA A 25 13.98 -12.60 -17.13
N GLY A 26 13.04 -13.26 -16.46
CA GLY A 26 13.28 -14.53 -15.76
C GLY A 26 14.21 -14.35 -14.56
N ILE A 27 13.97 -13.32 -13.75
CA ILE A 27 14.78 -12.99 -12.57
C ILE A 27 14.71 -14.12 -11.56
N LYS A 28 13.51 -14.51 -11.14
CA LYS A 28 13.28 -15.67 -10.27
C LYS A 28 12.58 -16.81 -11.04
N THR A 29 11.50 -16.50 -11.74
CA THR A 29 10.65 -17.49 -12.41
C THR A 29 10.63 -17.23 -13.92
N PRO A 30 11.08 -18.18 -14.77
CA PRO A 30 11.02 -18.02 -16.22
C PRO A 30 9.58 -17.84 -16.73
N GLY A 31 9.40 -16.95 -17.71
CA GLY A 31 8.13 -16.69 -18.37
C GLY A 31 7.15 -15.77 -17.63
N ARG A 32 7.47 -15.41 -16.38
CA ARG A 32 6.70 -14.41 -15.61
C ARG A 32 7.10 -12.99 -16.05
N LYS A 33 6.14 -12.07 -16.14
CA LYS A 33 6.43 -10.64 -16.23
C LYS A 33 7.07 -10.20 -14.92
N ASP A 34 8.32 -9.73 -14.98
CA ASP A 34 9.12 -9.35 -13.81
C ASP A 34 9.93 -8.06 -14.03
N VAL A 35 9.70 -7.38 -15.16
CA VAL A 35 10.20 -6.05 -15.45
C VAL A 35 9.04 -5.17 -15.90
N VAL A 36 8.91 -3.99 -15.26
CA VAL A 36 7.91 -2.96 -15.63
C VAL A 36 8.64 -1.65 -15.85
N LEU A 37 8.49 -1.07 -17.05
CA LEU A 37 8.95 0.26 -17.41
C LEU A 37 7.76 1.19 -17.48
N MET A 38 7.84 2.36 -16.81
CA MET A 38 6.82 3.40 -16.89
C MET A 38 7.45 4.66 -17.48
N GLU A 39 6.78 5.27 -18.47
CA GLU A 39 7.21 6.50 -19.13
C GLU A 39 6.27 7.64 -18.77
N LEU A 40 6.85 8.76 -18.35
CA LEU A 40 6.17 10.00 -17.99
C LEU A 40 6.42 11.07 -19.05
N CYS A 41 5.41 11.89 -19.36
CA CYS A 41 5.62 13.05 -20.22
C CYS A 41 6.55 14.09 -19.57
N GLU A 42 7.08 15.01 -20.37
CA GLU A 42 8.11 15.97 -19.93
C GLU A 42 7.61 16.94 -18.85
N GLU A 43 6.35 17.29 -18.92
CA GLU A 43 5.74 18.25 -18.00
C GLU A 43 5.20 17.62 -16.71
N ALA A 44 5.37 16.30 -16.53
CA ALA A 44 4.86 15.61 -15.37
C ALA A 44 5.58 16.06 -14.09
N THR A 45 4.79 16.31 -13.04
CA THR A 45 5.30 16.44 -11.68
C THR A 45 5.19 15.10 -10.97
N VAL A 46 6.17 14.82 -10.09
CA VAL A 46 6.28 13.53 -9.38
C VAL A 46 6.51 13.78 -7.91
N ALA A 47 5.79 13.07 -7.08
CA ALA A 47 6.04 12.97 -5.64
C ALA A 47 6.23 11.50 -5.25
N GLY A 48 7.06 11.27 -4.24
CA GLY A 48 7.33 9.93 -3.70
C GLY A 48 7.35 9.93 -2.18
N VAL A 49 6.79 8.89 -1.57
CA VAL A 49 7.00 8.53 -0.17
C VAL A 49 7.64 7.14 -0.13
N PHE A 50 8.56 6.94 0.82
CA PHE A 50 9.45 5.79 0.85
C PHE A 50 9.57 5.24 2.26
N THR A 51 10.00 3.98 2.37
CA THR A 51 10.23 3.32 3.65
C THR A 51 11.12 4.12 4.59
N LEU A 52 10.78 4.08 5.88
CA LEU A 52 11.61 4.59 6.98
C LEU A 52 12.46 3.49 7.63
N ASN A 53 12.47 2.27 7.07
CA ASN A 53 13.33 1.21 7.55
C ASN A 53 14.81 1.66 7.45
N ALA A 54 15.54 1.57 8.55
CA ALA A 54 16.95 1.96 8.57
C ALA A 54 17.81 1.12 7.61
N PHE A 55 17.37 -0.12 7.32
CA PHE A 55 17.97 -1.00 6.32
C PHE A 55 17.36 -0.76 4.93
N CYS A 56 17.41 0.50 4.48
CA CYS A 56 16.80 0.95 3.23
C CYS A 56 17.56 0.37 2.02
N ALA A 57 16.83 -0.26 1.10
CA ALA A 57 17.38 -0.87 -0.11
C ALA A 57 18.04 0.15 -1.05
N ALA A 58 19.05 -0.27 -1.81
CA ALA A 58 19.77 0.57 -2.76
C ALA A 58 18.86 1.28 -3.77
N PRO A 59 17.89 0.62 -4.44
CA PRO A 59 16.98 1.28 -5.37
C PRO A 59 16.17 2.40 -4.71
N VAL A 60 15.73 2.23 -3.46
CA VAL A 60 15.00 3.28 -2.74
C VAL A 60 15.88 4.51 -2.45
N GLN A 61 17.11 4.29 -2.03
CA GLN A 61 18.08 5.37 -1.76
C GLN A 61 18.39 6.16 -3.04
N ILE A 62 18.56 5.46 -4.18
CA ILE A 62 18.81 6.07 -5.49
C ILE A 62 17.56 6.84 -5.94
N SER A 63 16.37 6.25 -5.84
CA SER A 63 15.11 6.93 -6.21
C SER A 63 14.89 8.22 -5.42
N LYS A 64 15.16 8.23 -4.11
CA LYS A 64 15.12 9.45 -3.29
C LYS A 64 16.06 10.52 -3.84
N LYS A 65 17.31 10.16 -4.15
CA LYS A 65 18.33 11.08 -4.66
C LYS A 65 17.97 11.60 -6.06
N HIS A 66 17.58 10.73 -6.98
CA HIS A 66 17.24 11.10 -8.35
C HIS A 66 16.00 12.01 -8.39
N LEU A 67 14.97 11.72 -7.60
CA LEU A 67 13.75 12.53 -7.50
C LEU A 67 14.02 13.99 -7.12
N GLU A 68 15.10 14.27 -6.38
CA GLU A 68 15.50 15.62 -5.96
C GLU A 68 16.44 16.31 -6.95
N THR A 69 16.94 15.61 -7.99
CA THR A 69 18.01 16.09 -8.87
C THR A 69 17.47 16.68 -10.17
N VAL A 70 16.63 15.95 -10.89
CA VAL A 70 16.05 16.36 -12.18
C VAL A 70 14.60 15.90 -12.30
N ALA A 71 13.89 16.43 -13.31
CA ALA A 71 12.54 15.99 -13.60
C ALA A 71 12.53 14.49 -13.98
N THR A 72 11.71 13.72 -13.28
CA THR A 72 11.59 12.26 -13.50
C THR A 72 10.90 11.97 -14.81
N ARG A 73 11.45 11.02 -15.57
CA ARG A 73 10.92 10.58 -16.88
C ARG A 73 10.53 9.12 -16.91
N TYR A 74 11.21 8.29 -16.10
CA TYR A 74 11.01 6.84 -16.12
C TYR A 74 11.01 6.26 -14.71
N PHE A 75 10.14 5.26 -14.51
CA PHE A 75 10.25 4.31 -13.39
C PHE A 75 10.63 2.96 -13.98
N ILE A 76 11.60 2.28 -13.38
CA ILE A 76 11.96 0.91 -13.71
C ILE A 76 11.77 0.03 -12.49
N VAL A 77 10.94 -0.99 -12.62
CA VAL A 77 10.63 -1.93 -11.52
C VAL A 77 11.08 -3.32 -11.90
N ASN A 78 11.78 -4.00 -11.01
CA ASN A 78 12.01 -5.43 -11.11
C ASN A 78 11.36 -6.18 -9.96
N THR A 79 10.89 -7.40 -10.24
CA THR A 79 10.31 -8.32 -9.24
C THR A 79 11.11 -9.61 -9.14
N GLY A 80 10.99 -10.30 -7.99
CA GLY A 80 11.73 -11.53 -7.69
C GLY A 80 13.02 -11.32 -6.91
N ASN A 81 13.62 -10.12 -6.95
CA ASN A 81 14.81 -9.73 -6.19
C ASN A 81 14.62 -8.32 -5.63
N ALA A 82 14.85 -8.14 -4.34
CA ALA A 82 14.66 -6.86 -3.63
C ALA A 82 15.83 -5.89 -3.79
N ASN A 83 16.99 -6.37 -4.23
CA ASN A 83 18.24 -5.60 -4.23
C ASN A 83 18.48 -4.87 -2.89
N ALA A 84 18.24 -5.57 -1.81
CA ALA A 84 18.40 -5.11 -0.44
C ALA A 84 19.38 -6.00 0.30
N GLY A 85 20.21 -5.41 1.18
CA GLY A 85 21.26 -6.16 1.87
C GLY A 85 22.44 -6.55 0.99
N THR A 86 22.62 -5.89 -0.13
CA THR A 86 23.61 -6.20 -1.17
C THR A 86 24.80 -5.24 -1.19
N GLY A 87 24.82 -4.25 -0.28
CA GLY A 87 25.93 -3.31 -0.11
C GLY A 87 26.23 -2.48 -1.37
N GLU A 88 27.52 -2.21 -1.62
CA GLU A 88 27.99 -1.41 -2.77
C GLU A 88 27.67 -2.09 -4.11
N GLU A 89 27.69 -3.41 -4.17
CA GLU A 89 27.35 -4.16 -5.38
C GLU A 89 25.89 -3.87 -5.80
N GLY A 90 24.96 -3.96 -4.85
CA GLY A 90 23.54 -3.66 -5.15
C GLY A 90 23.27 -2.20 -5.52
N TRP A 91 24.06 -1.27 -4.98
CA TRP A 91 24.03 0.13 -5.41
C TRP A 91 24.44 0.25 -6.88
N ASN A 92 25.58 -0.34 -7.25
CA ASN A 92 26.09 -0.32 -8.62
C ASN A 92 25.12 -1.01 -9.59
N ASP A 93 24.51 -2.13 -9.20
CA ASP A 93 23.50 -2.83 -9.99
C ASP A 93 22.27 -1.95 -10.28
N ALA A 94 21.81 -1.19 -9.30
CA ALA A 94 20.68 -0.28 -9.48
C ALA A 94 21.04 0.95 -10.35
N ILE A 95 22.26 1.50 -10.20
CA ILE A 95 22.76 2.57 -11.08
C ILE A 95 22.90 2.08 -12.52
N THR A 96 23.50 0.90 -12.73
CA THR A 96 23.60 0.29 -14.07
C THR A 96 22.23 0.11 -14.72
N THR A 97 21.21 -0.28 -13.92
CA THR A 97 19.84 -0.37 -14.43
C THR A 97 19.33 1.00 -14.91
N CYS A 98 19.57 2.08 -14.15
CA CYS A 98 19.20 3.44 -14.55
C CYS A 98 19.96 3.90 -15.81
N GLU A 99 21.26 3.64 -15.89
CA GLU A 99 22.11 3.98 -17.04
C GLU A 99 21.62 3.33 -18.33
N GLU A 100 21.26 2.04 -18.28
CA GLU A 100 20.79 1.31 -19.46
C GLU A 100 19.39 1.74 -19.89
N VAL A 101 18.49 2.09 -18.96
CA VAL A 101 17.19 2.72 -19.28
C VAL A 101 17.41 4.09 -19.90
N ALA A 102 18.25 4.92 -19.29
CA ALA A 102 18.56 6.28 -19.81
C ALA A 102 19.14 6.24 -21.22
N LYS A 103 20.11 5.38 -21.46
CA LYS A 103 20.71 5.13 -22.77
C LYS A 103 19.69 4.64 -23.79
N LEU A 104 18.83 3.68 -23.41
CA LEU A 104 17.80 3.13 -24.28
C LEU A 104 16.76 4.18 -24.65
N CYS A 105 16.38 5.05 -23.70
CA CYS A 105 15.29 6.01 -23.87
C CYS A 105 15.75 7.43 -24.27
N GLY A 106 17.06 7.71 -24.22
CA GLY A 106 17.62 9.02 -24.56
C GLY A 106 17.32 10.08 -23.48
N SER A 107 17.49 9.71 -22.21
CA SER A 107 17.27 10.60 -21.05
C SER A 107 18.53 10.68 -20.17
N ASP A 108 18.51 11.55 -19.17
CA ASP A 108 19.51 11.58 -18.11
C ASP A 108 19.33 10.37 -17.16
N VAL A 109 20.41 9.90 -16.54
CA VAL A 109 20.39 8.76 -15.61
C VAL A 109 19.53 9.09 -14.39
N GLU A 110 19.66 10.31 -13.89
CA GLU A 110 18.90 10.81 -12.74
C GLU A 110 17.40 10.99 -13.02
N ALA A 111 17.00 11.01 -14.30
CA ALA A 111 15.59 11.02 -14.69
C ALA A 111 14.91 9.64 -14.56
N VAL A 112 15.65 8.61 -14.19
CA VAL A 112 15.18 7.23 -14.01
C VAL A 112 15.16 6.88 -12.53
N LEU A 113 14.00 6.45 -12.01
CA LEU A 113 13.85 5.97 -10.63
C LEU A 113 13.75 4.44 -10.61
N PRO A 114 14.69 3.74 -9.95
CA PRO A 114 14.67 2.28 -9.84
C PRO A 114 13.83 1.82 -8.64
N PHE A 115 13.11 0.71 -8.81
CA PHE A 115 12.35 0.02 -7.77
C PHE A 115 12.58 -1.48 -7.87
N SER A 116 12.66 -2.16 -6.74
CA SER A 116 12.86 -3.61 -6.68
C SER A 116 11.97 -4.22 -5.59
N THR A 117 11.54 -5.46 -5.79
CA THR A 117 10.80 -6.22 -4.78
C THR A 117 11.04 -7.72 -4.96
N GLY A 118 11.11 -8.47 -3.85
CA GLY A 118 11.36 -9.91 -3.85
C GLY A 118 12.34 -10.33 -2.75
N VAL A 119 13.21 -11.28 -3.04
CA VAL A 119 14.16 -11.86 -2.08
C VAL A 119 15.22 -10.84 -1.66
N ILE A 120 15.47 -10.76 -0.35
CA ILE A 120 16.49 -9.91 0.29
C ILE A 120 17.80 -10.71 0.41
N GLY A 121 18.94 -10.03 0.23
CA GLY A 121 20.28 -10.60 0.45
C GLY A 121 20.81 -11.41 -0.73
N GLU A 122 20.16 -11.36 -1.88
CA GLU A 122 20.62 -11.98 -3.12
C GLU A 122 21.07 -10.92 -4.13
N LYS A 123 22.10 -11.23 -4.91
CA LYS A 123 22.59 -10.38 -5.99
C LYS A 123 21.50 -10.20 -7.07
N LEU A 124 21.27 -8.96 -7.50
CA LEU A 124 20.39 -8.67 -8.62
C LEU A 124 21.01 -9.20 -9.93
N PRO A 125 20.29 -10.03 -10.72
CA PRO A 125 20.79 -10.47 -12.02
C PRO A 125 20.58 -9.36 -13.08
N VAL A 126 21.37 -8.28 -12.97
CA VAL A 126 21.26 -7.06 -13.78
C VAL A 126 21.28 -7.35 -15.28
N GLU A 127 22.12 -8.29 -15.74
CA GLU A 127 22.24 -8.63 -17.15
C GLU A 127 20.91 -9.15 -17.74
N LYS A 128 20.16 -9.93 -16.95
CA LYS A 128 18.83 -10.41 -17.35
C LYS A 128 17.85 -9.24 -17.46
N LEU A 129 17.84 -8.35 -16.47
CA LEU A 129 16.99 -7.18 -16.45
C LEU A 129 17.29 -6.27 -17.66
N VAL A 130 18.56 -5.94 -17.89
CA VAL A 130 18.99 -5.10 -19.01
C VAL A 130 18.59 -5.70 -20.36
N SER A 131 18.74 -7.02 -20.52
CA SER A 131 18.34 -7.72 -21.74
C SER A 131 16.86 -7.62 -22.05
N ALA A 132 15.99 -7.43 -21.03
CA ALA A 132 14.55 -7.32 -21.16
C ALA A 132 14.06 -5.87 -21.43
N LEU A 133 14.89 -4.85 -21.17
CA LEU A 133 14.50 -3.44 -21.31
C LEU A 133 13.97 -3.06 -22.72
N PRO A 134 14.59 -3.50 -23.84
CA PRO A 134 14.06 -3.19 -25.17
C PRO A 134 12.62 -3.68 -25.36
N VAL A 135 12.29 -4.87 -24.87
CA VAL A 135 10.93 -5.45 -24.95
C VAL A 135 9.96 -4.63 -24.11
N ALA A 136 10.34 -4.27 -22.86
CA ALA A 136 9.53 -3.42 -22.01
C ALA A 136 9.26 -2.04 -22.62
N LYS A 137 10.27 -1.44 -23.30
CA LYS A 137 10.12 -0.18 -24.00
C LYS A 137 9.17 -0.28 -25.20
N GLU A 138 9.29 -1.33 -26.00
CA GLU A 138 8.41 -1.54 -27.17
C GLU A 138 6.95 -1.78 -26.73
N ALA A 139 6.75 -2.38 -25.54
CA ALA A 139 5.44 -2.64 -24.97
C ALA A 139 4.77 -1.40 -24.33
N LEU A 140 5.43 -0.23 -24.27
CA LEU A 140 4.87 0.97 -23.64
C LEU A 140 3.52 1.39 -24.22
N SER A 141 2.48 1.34 -23.40
CA SER A 141 1.09 1.66 -23.77
C SER A 141 0.40 2.47 -22.68
N VAL A 142 -0.51 3.35 -23.08
CA VAL A 142 -1.39 4.07 -22.15
C VAL A 142 -2.41 3.14 -21.45
N THR A 143 -2.61 1.95 -22.00
CA THR A 143 -3.52 0.92 -21.47
C THR A 143 -2.80 -0.22 -20.75
N GLY A 144 -1.47 -0.13 -20.54
CA GLY A 144 -0.66 -1.19 -19.96
C GLY A 144 -0.82 -1.41 -18.44
N TRP A 145 -1.88 -0.91 -17.83
CA TRP A 145 -2.10 -0.97 -16.38
C TRP A 145 -2.24 -2.39 -15.83
N ASP A 146 -3.05 -3.24 -16.49
CA ASP A 146 -3.32 -4.61 -16.07
C ASP A 146 -2.03 -5.45 -16.08
N GLU A 147 -1.28 -5.34 -17.18
CA GLU A 147 -0.01 -6.05 -17.34
C GLU A 147 1.06 -5.56 -16.36
N ALA A 148 1.09 -4.24 -16.10
CA ALA A 148 1.99 -3.68 -15.11
C ALA A 148 1.61 -4.11 -13.68
N ALA A 149 0.31 -4.18 -13.37
CA ALA A 149 -0.16 -4.72 -12.09
C ALA A 149 0.26 -6.18 -11.89
N GLU A 150 0.25 -7.01 -12.95
CA GLU A 150 0.79 -8.38 -12.92
C GLU A 150 2.31 -8.38 -12.72
N GLY A 151 3.02 -7.50 -13.44
CA GLY A 151 4.49 -7.44 -13.48
C GLY A 151 5.13 -7.01 -12.15
N ILE A 152 4.40 -6.36 -11.25
CA ILE A 152 4.91 -5.93 -9.94
C ILE A 152 4.65 -6.92 -8.79
N LEU A 153 3.92 -8.02 -9.02
CA LEU A 153 3.57 -8.99 -7.98
C LEU A 153 4.77 -9.81 -7.49
N THR A 154 4.68 -10.33 -6.27
CA THR A 154 5.63 -11.32 -5.71
C THR A 154 4.89 -12.54 -5.18
N THR A 155 4.46 -12.53 -3.93
CA THR A 155 3.63 -13.57 -3.29
C THR A 155 2.13 -13.30 -3.43
N ASP A 156 1.78 -12.17 -4.00
CA ASP A 156 0.41 -11.75 -4.26
C ASP A 156 -0.35 -12.80 -5.09
N THR A 157 -1.60 -13.06 -4.74
CA THR A 157 -2.48 -14.01 -5.46
C THR A 157 -3.43 -13.31 -6.43
N ARG A 158 -3.56 -11.98 -6.33
CA ARG A 158 -4.41 -11.14 -7.18
C ARG A 158 -3.68 -9.86 -7.61
N ILE A 159 -3.94 -9.41 -8.83
CA ILE A 159 -3.57 -8.05 -9.26
C ILE A 159 -4.40 -7.01 -8.50
N LYS A 160 -3.81 -5.86 -8.21
CA LYS A 160 -4.44 -4.77 -7.44
C LYS A 160 -4.39 -3.49 -8.24
N GLY A 161 -5.55 -2.92 -8.48
CA GLY A 161 -5.71 -1.68 -9.21
C GLY A 161 -6.95 -0.93 -8.78
N ALA A 162 -6.94 0.38 -9.00
CA ALA A 162 -8.09 1.25 -8.81
C ALA A 162 -8.06 2.36 -9.87
N SER A 163 -9.23 2.77 -10.33
CA SER A 163 -9.35 3.80 -11.35
C SER A 163 -10.61 4.62 -11.13
N ARG A 164 -10.47 5.95 -11.13
CA ARG A 164 -11.54 6.90 -10.86
C ARG A 164 -11.53 8.04 -11.87
N GLN A 165 -12.70 8.57 -12.16
CA GLN A 165 -12.86 9.76 -12.96
C GLN A 165 -13.87 10.70 -12.29
N PHE A 166 -13.62 11.98 -12.36
CA PHE A 166 -14.59 13.00 -12.00
C PHE A 166 -14.58 14.13 -13.02
N GLU A 167 -15.70 14.85 -13.10
CA GLU A 167 -15.84 15.99 -14.00
C GLU A 167 -15.69 17.31 -13.21
N TYR A 168 -14.91 18.22 -13.76
CA TYR A 168 -14.79 19.59 -13.26
C TYR A 168 -14.80 20.59 -14.40
N GLN A 169 -15.79 21.51 -14.37
CA GLN A 169 -15.99 22.55 -15.41
C GLN A 169 -15.99 22.00 -16.85
N GLY A 170 -16.69 20.87 -17.05
CA GLY A 170 -16.83 20.24 -18.37
C GLY A 170 -15.58 19.47 -18.85
N LYS A 171 -14.57 19.29 -17.99
CA LYS A 171 -13.37 18.48 -18.27
C LYS A 171 -13.34 17.27 -17.33
N VAL A 172 -12.90 16.12 -17.85
CA VAL A 172 -12.73 14.90 -17.07
C VAL A 172 -11.31 14.85 -16.53
N VAL A 173 -11.20 14.58 -15.23
CA VAL A 173 -9.93 14.27 -14.55
C VAL A 173 -9.92 12.79 -14.24
N THR A 174 -8.82 12.13 -14.57
CA THR A 174 -8.60 10.70 -14.35
C THR A 174 -7.54 10.48 -13.28
N LEU A 175 -7.80 9.55 -12.37
CA LEU A 175 -6.83 8.98 -11.45
C LEU A 175 -6.83 7.47 -11.64
N THR A 176 -5.66 6.89 -11.83
CA THR A 176 -5.49 5.43 -11.96
C THR A 176 -4.24 5.00 -11.24
N GLY A 177 -4.31 3.87 -10.54
CA GLY A 177 -3.17 3.34 -9.80
C GLY A 177 -3.19 1.84 -9.67
N ILE A 178 -2.01 1.29 -9.43
CA ILE A 178 -1.75 -0.11 -9.12
C ILE A 178 -0.91 -0.22 -7.87
N SER A 179 -1.07 -1.33 -7.15
CA SER A 179 -0.24 -1.64 -5.99
C SER A 179 0.09 -3.13 -5.92
N LYS A 180 1.11 -3.46 -5.17
CA LYS A 180 1.44 -4.84 -4.79
C LYS A 180 1.78 -4.91 -3.31
N GLY A 181 1.56 -6.08 -2.74
CA GLY A 181 1.89 -6.44 -1.38
C GLY A 181 0.94 -7.51 -0.86
N SER A 182 1.47 -8.43 -0.06
CA SER A 182 0.76 -9.56 0.53
C SER A 182 1.36 -9.97 1.87
N GLY A 183 2.69 -10.00 1.99
CA GLY A 183 3.46 -10.18 3.23
C GLY A 183 4.45 -9.05 3.46
N MET A 184 5.03 -8.98 4.68
CA MET A 184 5.88 -7.89 5.17
C MET A 184 5.12 -6.54 5.06
N ILE A 185 3.89 -6.48 5.61
CA ILE A 185 2.99 -5.33 5.50
C ILE A 185 2.74 -4.69 6.86
N LYS A 186 3.46 -3.63 7.13
CA LYS A 186 3.20 -2.61 8.16
C LYS A 186 3.75 -1.28 7.68
N PRO A 187 3.02 -0.52 6.89
CA PRO A 187 3.50 0.74 6.37
C PRO A 187 3.81 1.75 7.47
N ASN A 188 5.05 2.23 7.46
CA ASN A 188 5.47 3.43 8.17
C ASN A 188 6.09 4.35 7.13
N MET A 189 5.23 5.07 6.39
CA MET A 189 5.50 5.81 5.15
C MET A 189 5.68 4.95 3.90
N ALA A 190 5.26 3.71 3.85
CA ALA A 190 4.96 2.75 2.80
C ALA A 190 5.53 1.34 3.08
N THR A 191 4.69 0.27 2.98
CA THR A 191 5.15 -1.15 2.99
C THR A 191 4.60 -1.89 1.78
N MET A 192 4.87 -1.38 0.58
CA MET A 192 4.36 -1.91 -0.67
C MET A 192 4.99 -1.15 -1.85
N LEU A 193 4.75 -1.57 -3.05
CA LEU A 193 4.94 -0.71 -4.21
C LEU A 193 3.57 -0.21 -4.67
N GLY A 194 3.43 1.11 -4.79
CA GLY A 194 2.24 1.77 -5.31
C GLY A 194 2.60 2.83 -6.34
N TYR A 195 1.90 2.80 -7.46
CA TYR A 195 2.08 3.75 -8.54
C TYR A 195 0.72 4.31 -8.91
N VAL A 196 0.54 5.61 -8.66
CA VAL A 196 -0.69 6.35 -8.94
C VAL A 196 -0.36 7.48 -9.91
N ALA A 197 -1.16 7.62 -10.95
CA ALA A 197 -1.05 8.72 -11.88
C ALA A 197 -2.38 9.45 -12.05
N THR A 198 -2.31 10.75 -12.33
CA THR A 198 -3.44 11.59 -12.74
C THR A 198 -3.07 12.46 -13.94
N ASP A 199 -4.06 12.78 -14.75
CA ASP A 199 -3.91 13.76 -15.83
C ASP A 199 -4.19 15.21 -15.39
N ALA A 200 -4.54 15.44 -14.12
CA ALA A 200 -4.57 16.79 -13.55
C ALA A 200 -3.17 17.43 -13.53
N GLN A 201 -3.12 18.75 -13.59
CA GLN A 201 -1.92 19.51 -13.29
C GLN A 201 -1.90 19.82 -11.79
N VAL A 202 -0.80 19.49 -11.11
CA VAL A 202 -0.57 19.77 -9.70
C VAL A 202 0.88 20.19 -9.55
N ASP A 203 1.17 21.28 -8.83
CA ASP A 203 2.55 21.64 -8.55
C ASP A 203 3.24 20.64 -7.59
N ALA A 204 4.57 20.61 -7.60
CA ALA A 204 5.34 19.59 -6.89
C ALA A 204 5.13 19.62 -5.36
N ASP A 205 5.04 20.81 -4.77
CA ASP A 205 4.88 20.97 -3.31
C ASP A 205 3.49 20.49 -2.87
N LEU A 206 2.45 20.90 -3.59
CA LEU A 206 1.09 20.46 -3.34
C LEU A 206 0.94 18.94 -3.57
N LEU A 207 1.56 18.41 -4.63
CA LEU A 207 1.53 16.98 -4.94
C LEU A 207 2.15 16.15 -3.80
N LYS A 208 3.26 16.62 -3.25
CA LYS A 208 3.93 16.00 -2.10
C LYS A 208 3.06 16.01 -0.84
N VAL A 209 2.38 17.13 -0.56
CA VAL A 209 1.44 17.25 0.56
C VAL A 209 0.27 16.29 0.37
N LEU A 210 -0.35 16.29 -0.83
CA LEU A 210 -1.47 15.38 -1.14
C LEU A 210 -1.09 13.92 -1.01
N LEU A 211 0.07 13.51 -1.54
CA LEU A 211 0.57 12.14 -1.41
C LEU A 211 0.78 11.75 0.04
N THR A 212 1.41 12.62 0.84
CA THR A 212 1.67 12.36 2.25
C THR A 212 0.37 12.20 3.04
N ASP A 213 -0.57 13.14 2.87
CA ASP A 213 -1.85 13.11 3.57
C ASP A 213 -2.68 11.87 3.21
N THR A 214 -2.77 11.55 1.92
CA THR A 214 -3.58 10.42 1.44
C THR A 214 -2.93 9.08 1.80
N THR A 215 -1.60 8.96 1.79
CA THR A 215 -0.88 7.78 2.29
C THR A 215 -1.15 7.56 3.78
N ASN A 216 -1.17 8.64 4.57
CA ASN A 216 -1.49 8.58 6.00
C ASN A 216 -2.93 8.13 6.30
N CYS A 217 -3.85 8.26 5.35
CA CYS A 217 -5.24 7.83 5.48
C CYS A 217 -5.53 6.49 4.77
N SER A 218 -4.54 5.86 4.15
CA SER A 218 -4.69 4.63 3.35
C SER A 218 -3.61 3.60 3.68
N PHE A 219 -2.49 3.60 2.96
CA PHE A 219 -1.42 2.63 3.13
C PHE A 219 -0.81 2.65 4.55
N ASN A 220 -0.68 3.80 5.19
CA ASN A 220 -0.20 3.89 6.57
C ASN A 220 -1.27 3.49 7.61
N ARG A 221 -2.38 2.89 7.19
CA ARG A 221 -3.46 2.36 8.03
C ARG A 221 -3.68 0.86 7.88
N ILE A 222 -2.81 0.16 7.16
CA ILE A 222 -2.93 -1.28 6.99
C ILE A 222 -1.78 -2.02 7.67
N THR A 223 -2.01 -3.29 8.01
CA THR A 223 -0.97 -4.22 8.42
C THR A 223 -1.41 -5.67 8.18
N VAL A 224 -0.47 -6.54 7.80
CA VAL A 224 -0.67 -7.99 7.71
C VAL A 224 0.07 -8.70 8.85
N ASP A 225 1.34 -8.42 9.03
CA ASP A 225 2.27 -9.18 9.87
C ASP A 225 3.18 -8.33 10.79
N SER A 226 2.95 -7.03 10.84
CA SER A 226 3.70 -6.07 11.67
C SER A 226 5.11 -5.75 11.20
N ASP A 227 5.57 -6.29 10.05
CA ASP A 227 6.91 -6.10 9.54
C ASP A 227 6.99 -5.00 8.49
N THR A 228 7.96 -4.08 8.64
CA THR A 228 8.22 -2.98 7.72
C THR A 228 9.30 -3.39 6.71
N SER A 229 8.98 -3.30 5.42
CA SER A 229 9.88 -3.69 4.33
C SER A 229 11.04 -2.69 4.13
N THR A 230 12.08 -3.16 3.47
CA THR A 230 13.28 -2.39 3.07
C THR A 230 13.08 -1.59 1.77
N ASN A 231 12.02 -1.89 0.99
CA ASN A 231 11.88 -1.47 -0.41
C ASN A 231 10.68 -0.58 -0.70
N ASP A 232 9.85 -0.30 0.29
CA ASP A 232 8.54 0.31 0.06
C ASP A 232 8.62 1.68 -0.55
N SER A 233 7.74 1.89 -1.54
CA SER A 233 7.65 3.15 -2.27
C SER A 233 6.23 3.37 -2.77
N CYS A 234 5.69 4.58 -2.58
CA CYS A 234 4.46 5.02 -3.21
C CYS A 234 4.73 6.29 -4.02
N MET A 235 4.44 6.23 -5.31
CA MET A 235 4.66 7.31 -6.25
C MET A 235 3.32 7.90 -6.71
N LEU A 236 3.27 9.23 -6.78
CA LEU A 236 2.15 9.97 -7.39
C LEU A 236 2.66 10.85 -8.51
N VAL A 237 2.09 10.67 -9.69
CA VAL A 237 2.45 11.40 -10.92
C VAL A 237 1.26 12.27 -11.36
N ALA A 238 1.50 13.55 -11.64
CA ALA A 238 0.53 14.46 -12.23
C ALA A 238 1.04 14.96 -13.59
N THR A 239 0.36 14.57 -14.68
CA THR A 239 0.84 14.82 -16.05
C THR A 239 0.35 16.15 -16.64
N GLY A 240 -0.69 16.76 -16.06
CA GLY A 240 -1.26 18.01 -16.53
C GLY A 240 -2.08 17.93 -17.84
N LYS A 241 -2.30 16.75 -18.39
CA LYS A 241 -2.89 16.56 -19.72
C LYS A 241 -4.41 16.73 -19.79
N SER A 242 -5.13 16.73 -18.64
CA SER A 242 -6.58 17.04 -18.62
C SER A 242 -6.89 18.52 -18.85
N GLY A 243 -5.88 19.38 -18.66
CA GLY A 243 -6.07 20.84 -18.67
C GLY A 243 -6.85 21.36 -17.46
N VAL A 244 -6.95 20.57 -16.39
CA VAL A 244 -7.48 20.97 -15.06
C VAL A 244 -6.30 21.15 -14.12
N SER A 245 -6.17 22.33 -13.52
CA SER A 245 -5.11 22.66 -12.57
C SER A 245 -5.67 22.65 -11.14
N VAL A 246 -5.18 21.74 -10.32
CA VAL A 246 -5.50 21.66 -8.89
C VAL A 246 -4.53 22.54 -8.11
N SER A 247 -5.07 23.51 -7.40
CA SER A 247 -4.28 24.44 -6.59
C SER A 247 -4.94 24.74 -5.25
N ALA A 248 -4.18 25.33 -4.33
CA ALA A 248 -4.71 25.75 -3.02
C ALA A 248 -5.74 26.91 -3.14
N GLU A 249 -5.73 27.66 -4.25
CA GLU A 249 -6.66 28.77 -4.50
C GLU A 249 -8.07 28.29 -4.78
N ASP A 250 -8.22 27.12 -5.41
CA ASP A 250 -9.53 26.49 -5.66
C ASP A 250 -9.79 25.40 -4.61
N SER A 251 -10.29 25.82 -3.46
CA SER A 251 -10.54 24.92 -2.33
C SER A 251 -11.57 23.84 -2.62
N SER A 252 -12.52 24.08 -3.54
CA SER A 252 -13.55 23.10 -3.89
C SER A 252 -12.99 21.99 -4.78
N LEU A 253 -12.20 22.33 -5.77
CA LEU A 253 -11.50 21.37 -6.62
C LEU A 253 -10.45 20.58 -5.80
N LEU A 254 -9.68 21.27 -4.95
CA LEU A 254 -8.70 20.64 -4.11
C LEU A 254 -9.34 19.60 -3.17
N ALA A 255 -10.46 19.94 -2.53
CA ALA A 255 -11.19 19.02 -1.66
C ALA A 255 -11.73 17.81 -2.43
N LEU A 256 -12.31 18.02 -3.62
CA LEU A 256 -12.79 16.95 -4.50
C LEU A 256 -11.63 16.04 -4.93
N PHE A 257 -10.55 16.61 -5.46
CA PHE A 257 -9.38 15.86 -5.89
C PHE A 257 -8.77 15.04 -4.75
N LYS A 258 -8.59 15.65 -3.57
CA LYS A 258 -8.07 14.97 -2.38
C LYS A 258 -8.98 13.82 -1.94
N SER A 259 -10.31 14.00 -2.02
CA SER A 259 -11.27 12.95 -1.70
C SER A 259 -11.16 11.76 -2.66
N GLU A 260 -11.14 12.00 -3.97
CA GLU A 260 -11.03 10.96 -4.99
C GLU A 260 -9.68 10.21 -4.91
N LEU A 261 -8.58 10.96 -4.69
CA LEU A 261 -7.25 10.37 -4.48
C LEU A 261 -7.21 9.51 -3.21
N THR A 262 -7.79 10.00 -2.09
CA THR A 262 -7.85 9.24 -0.83
C THR A 262 -8.60 7.93 -1.02
N GLN A 263 -9.76 7.98 -1.68
CA GLN A 263 -10.56 6.79 -1.90
C GLN A 263 -9.86 5.78 -2.82
N LEU A 264 -9.20 6.26 -3.89
CA LEU A 264 -8.40 5.40 -4.78
C LEU A 264 -7.28 4.70 -3.99
N MET A 265 -6.55 5.45 -3.17
CA MET A 265 -5.46 4.88 -2.37
C MET A 265 -5.96 3.94 -1.27
N GLN A 266 -7.15 4.18 -0.70
CA GLN A 266 -7.80 3.24 0.23
C GLN A 266 -8.22 1.95 -0.48
N ASP A 267 -8.80 2.04 -1.68
CA ASP A 267 -9.16 0.85 -2.47
C ASP A 267 -7.92 -0.04 -2.74
N LEU A 268 -6.79 0.58 -3.10
CA LEU A 268 -5.50 -0.12 -3.28
C LEU A 268 -4.98 -0.72 -1.98
N ALA A 269 -5.05 0.00 -0.87
CA ALA A 269 -4.60 -0.45 0.44
C ALA A 269 -5.47 -1.63 0.95
N HIS A 270 -6.78 -1.54 0.79
CA HIS A 270 -7.71 -2.62 1.14
C HIS A 270 -7.46 -3.87 0.29
N ALA A 271 -7.16 -3.71 -1.01
CA ALA A 271 -6.82 -4.83 -1.88
C ALA A 271 -5.57 -5.57 -1.41
N ILE A 272 -4.58 -4.88 -0.83
CA ILE A 272 -3.40 -5.49 -0.20
C ILE A 272 -3.79 -6.33 1.02
N VAL A 273 -4.59 -5.77 1.94
CA VAL A 273 -5.03 -6.49 3.15
C VAL A 273 -5.87 -7.73 2.79
N ARG A 274 -6.79 -7.59 1.82
CA ARG A 274 -7.62 -8.71 1.34
C ARG A 274 -6.81 -9.85 0.74
N ASP A 275 -5.67 -9.54 0.15
CA ASP A 275 -4.73 -10.51 -0.45
C ASP A 275 -3.53 -10.80 0.47
N GLY A 276 -3.63 -10.49 1.75
CA GLY A 276 -2.60 -10.80 2.74
C GLY A 276 -2.27 -12.29 2.77
N GLU A 277 -1.00 -12.63 2.97
CA GLU A 277 -0.53 -14.02 2.98
C GLU A 277 -1.32 -14.87 3.96
N GLY A 278 -2.03 -15.88 3.46
CA GLY A 278 -2.87 -16.77 4.25
C GLY A 278 -4.12 -16.14 4.86
N ALA A 279 -4.51 -14.92 4.47
CA ALA A 279 -5.67 -14.24 5.02
C ALA A 279 -6.98 -14.97 4.74
N THR A 280 -7.82 -15.11 5.76
CA THR A 280 -9.20 -15.63 5.67
C THR A 280 -10.24 -14.60 6.11
N LYS A 281 -9.80 -13.51 6.76
CA LYS A 281 -10.63 -12.42 7.25
C LYS A 281 -10.04 -11.06 6.86
N PHE A 282 -10.93 -10.13 6.48
CA PHE A 282 -10.62 -8.71 6.39
C PHE A 282 -11.16 -8.01 7.63
N VAL A 283 -10.28 -7.39 8.42
CA VAL A 283 -10.64 -6.87 9.74
C VAL A 283 -10.42 -5.37 9.79
N THR A 284 -11.49 -4.65 10.12
CA THR A 284 -11.45 -3.23 10.43
C THR A 284 -11.37 -3.05 11.93
N VAL A 285 -10.32 -2.38 12.42
CA VAL A 285 -10.18 -1.98 13.83
C VAL A 285 -10.40 -0.48 13.93
N LYS A 286 -11.49 -0.07 14.55
CA LYS A 286 -11.86 1.34 14.74
C LYS A 286 -11.78 1.71 16.20
N VAL A 287 -10.96 2.71 16.53
CA VAL A 287 -10.86 3.29 17.88
C VAL A 287 -11.52 4.66 17.86
N GLU A 288 -12.52 4.84 18.68
CA GLU A 288 -13.38 6.02 18.74
C GLU A 288 -13.25 6.74 20.08
N SER A 289 -13.57 8.03 20.08
CA SER A 289 -13.59 8.86 21.28
C SER A 289 -12.26 8.87 22.05
N ALA A 290 -11.15 8.83 21.33
CA ALA A 290 -9.80 8.96 21.87
C ALA A 290 -9.46 10.42 22.18
N LYS A 291 -8.49 10.64 23.08
CA LYS A 291 -7.98 11.96 23.43
C LYS A 291 -7.11 12.56 22.31
N THR A 292 -6.32 11.72 21.65
CA THR A 292 -5.42 12.13 20.56
C THR A 292 -5.42 11.10 19.44
N GLN A 293 -4.98 11.53 18.24
CA GLN A 293 -4.79 10.64 17.09
C GLN A 293 -3.77 9.54 17.40
N GLN A 294 -2.68 9.88 18.08
CA GLN A 294 -1.64 8.92 18.45
C GLN A 294 -2.18 7.82 19.38
N GLU A 295 -3.03 8.20 20.38
CA GLU A 295 -3.67 7.24 21.27
C GLU A 295 -4.57 6.27 20.50
N ALA A 296 -5.40 6.81 19.59
CA ALA A 296 -6.31 6.01 18.77
C ALA A 296 -5.54 5.04 17.86
N LEU A 297 -4.53 5.54 17.14
CA LEU A 297 -3.73 4.73 16.22
C LEU A 297 -2.92 3.65 16.94
N LYS A 298 -2.25 4.02 18.05
CA LYS A 298 -1.48 3.05 18.84
C LYS A 298 -2.38 1.90 19.30
N THR A 299 -3.54 2.22 19.85
CA THR A 299 -4.50 1.22 20.31
C THR A 299 -4.99 0.33 19.16
N ALA A 300 -5.33 0.92 18.02
CA ALA A 300 -5.78 0.16 16.85
C ALA A 300 -4.68 -0.78 16.31
N PHE A 301 -3.45 -0.29 16.20
CA PHE A 301 -2.32 -1.12 15.78
C PHE A 301 -1.95 -2.19 16.79
N ASP A 302 -2.00 -1.91 18.10
CA ASP A 302 -1.75 -2.93 19.13
C ASP A 302 -2.73 -4.10 19.01
N ILE A 303 -4.00 -3.83 18.69
CA ILE A 303 -5.01 -4.86 18.42
C ILE A 303 -4.68 -5.60 17.10
N ALA A 304 -4.42 -4.85 16.02
CA ALA A 304 -4.13 -5.40 14.69
C ALA A 304 -2.85 -6.26 14.65
N HIS A 305 -1.88 -5.97 15.52
CA HIS A 305 -0.61 -6.70 15.63
C HIS A 305 -0.63 -7.85 16.64
N SER A 306 -1.70 -8.01 17.44
CA SER A 306 -1.73 -9.03 18.48
C SER A 306 -1.89 -10.45 17.89
N PRO A 307 -0.89 -11.34 18.02
CA PRO A 307 -1.03 -12.71 17.53
C PRO A 307 -2.22 -13.44 18.17
N LEU A 308 -2.53 -13.16 19.45
CA LEU A 308 -3.66 -13.76 20.14
C LEU A 308 -5.01 -13.30 19.56
N VAL A 309 -5.13 -12.03 19.22
CA VAL A 309 -6.34 -11.50 18.55
C VAL A 309 -6.45 -12.07 17.13
N LYS A 310 -5.36 -12.05 16.36
CA LYS A 310 -5.34 -12.54 14.97
C LYS A 310 -5.64 -14.04 14.88
N THR A 311 -5.18 -14.86 15.82
CA THR A 311 -5.51 -16.30 15.87
C THR A 311 -6.93 -16.58 16.33
N ALA A 312 -7.53 -15.72 17.17
CA ALA A 312 -8.96 -15.79 17.49
C ALA A 312 -9.82 -15.46 16.28
N LEU A 313 -9.44 -14.44 15.50
CA LEU A 313 -10.08 -14.09 14.22
C LEU A 313 -10.06 -15.26 13.23
N PHE A 314 -8.92 -15.94 13.09
CA PHE A 314 -8.78 -17.13 12.25
C PHE A 314 -9.68 -18.28 12.70
N ALA A 315 -9.77 -18.51 14.02
CA ALA A 315 -10.62 -19.54 14.60
C ALA A 315 -12.12 -19.16 14.61
N SER A 316 -12.48 -17.97 14.15
CA SER A 316 -13.83 -17.38 14.33
C SER A 316 -14.29 -17.38 15.79
N ASP A 317 -13.35 -17.23 16.76
CA ASP A 317 -13.59 -17.21 18.19
C ASP A 317 -13.90 -15.77 18.66
N PRO A 318 -15.09 -15.47 19.18
CA PRO A 318 -15.44 -14.14 19.68
C PRO A 318 -14.74 -13.80 20.99
N ASN A 319 -13.42 -13.91 21.01
CA ASN A 319 -12.57 -13.80 22.19
C ASN A 319 -12.35 -12.33 22.61
N TRP A 320 -13.39 -11.73 23.17
CA TRP A 320 -13.34 -10.35 23.67
C TRP A 320 -12.26 -10.14 24.76
N GLY A 321 -11.95 -11.17 25.55
CA GLY A 321 -10.90 -11.11 26.58
C GLY A 321 -9.53 -10.81 26.01
N ARG A 322 -9.19 -11.32 24.82
CA ARG A 322 -7.95 -10.99 24.11
C ARG A 322 -7.91 -9.54 23.64
N VAL A 323 -9.01 -9.01 23.10
CA VAL A 323 -9.11 -7.61 22.69
C VAL A 323 -8.99 -6.70 23.91
N LEU A 324 -9.72 -6.99 24.99
CA LEU A 324 -9.66 -6.23 26.25
C LEU A 324 -8.24 -6.20 26.83
N ALA A 325 -7.55 -7.34 26.84
CA ALA A 325 -6.18 -7.43 27.33
C ALA A 325 -5.21 -6.56 26.53
N VAL A 326 -5.40 -6.49 25.20
CA VAL A 326 -4.58 -5.63 24.32
C VAL A 326 -4.85 -4.15 24.59
N VAL A 327 -6.12 -3.75 24.70
CA VAL A 327 -6.48 -2.36 25.05
C VAL A 327 -5.88 -1.98 26.40
N GLY A 328 -5.91 -2.87 27.37
CA GLY A 328 -5.33 -2.65 28.71
C GLY A 328 -3.81 -2.44 28.70
N ARG A 329 -3.07 -3.00 27.73
CA ARG A 329 -1.62 -2.84 27.56
C ARG A 329 -1.21 -1.75 26.59
N ALA A 330 -2.16 -1.02 26.01
CA ALA A 330 -1.89 0.00 24.96
C ALA A 330 -1.23 1.29 25.53
N GLU A 331 -0.83 1.30 26.80
CA GLU A 331 -0.16 2.41 27.49
C GLU A 331 -0.97 3.71 27.48
N ILE A 332 -2.30 3.59 27.58
CA ILE A 332 -3.18 4.74 27.67
C ILE A 332 -3.15 5.25 29.11
N GLU A 333 -2.63 6.45 29.31
CA GLU A 333 -2.57 7.07 30.63
C GLU A 333 -3.98 7.30 31.21
N ASN A 334 -4.19 6.88 32.46
CA ASN A 334 -5.47 7.04 33.19
C ASN A 334 -6.68 6.52 32.40
N LEU A 335 -6.57 5.34 31.76
CA LEU A 335 -7.69 4.67 31.10
C LEU A 335 -8.78 4.35 32.13
N ASP A 336 -10.00 4.87 31.91
CA ASP A 336 -11.15 4.51 32.71
C ASP A 336 -11.81 3.24 32.14
N LEU A 337 -11.61 2.11 32.79
CA LEU A 337 -12.16 0.83 32.38
C LEU A 337 -13.70 0.79 32.44
N ASN A 338 -14.34 1.60 33.30
CA ASN A 338 -15.79 1.65 33.39
C ASN A 338 -16.41 2.43 32.23
N ALA A 339 -15.64 3.34 31.62
CA ALA A 339 -16.08 4.09 30.45
C ALA A 339 -15.76 3.39 29.12
N LEU A 340 -14.87 2.36 29.15
CA LEU A 340 -14.47 1.62 27.96
C LEU A 340 -15.60 0.75 27.43
N GLU A 341 -15.86 0.84 26.12
CA GLU A 341 -16.75 -0.09 25.42
C GLU A 341 -16.03 -0.79 24.28
N ILE A 342 -16.33 -2.07 24.04
CA ILE A 342 -15.79 -2.84 22.91
C ILE A 342 -16.95 -3.53 22.20
N TYR A 343 -16.94 -3.48 20.88
CA TYR A 343 -17.95 -4.08 20.01
C TYR A 343 -17.31 -4.99 18.96
N LEU A 344 -18.02 -6.07 18.62
CA LEU A 344 -17.86 -6.84 17.39
C LEU A 344 -19.04 -6.51 16.48
N GLY A 345 -18.80 -5.81 15.35
CA GLY A 345 -19.86 -5.22 14.58
C GLY A 345 -20.72 -4.28 15.44
N ASP A 346 -22.01 -4.60 15.54
CA ASP A 346 -22.97 -3.87 16.41
C ASP A 346 -23.18 -4.55 17.77
N VAL A 347 -22.53 -5.70 18.04
CA VAL A 347 -22.67 -6.44 19.29
C VAL A 347 -21.75 -5.87 20.33
N CYS A 348 -22.29 -5.25 21.39
CA CYS A 348 -21.53 -4.81 22.55
C CYS A 348 -21.02 -6.03 23.33
N ILE A 349 -19.71 -6.14 23.52
CA ILE A 349 -19.07 -7.26 24.21
C ILE A 349 -18.46 -6.87 25.54
N VAL A 350 -18.06 -5.59 25.68
CA VAL A 350 -17.52 -5.03 26.92
C VAL A 350 -18.17 -3.69 27.19
N SER A 351 -18.66 -3.52 28.41
CA SER A 351 -19.11 -2.26 28.99
C SER A 351 -18.86 -2.25 30.50
N GLN A 352 -18.79 -1.10 31.13
CA GLN A 352 -18.68 -0.95 32.59
C GLN A 352 -17.56 -1.84 33.21
N GLY A 353 -16.43 -1.95 32.54
CA GLY A 353 -15.25 -2.70 33.02
C GLY A 353 -15.35 -4.22 32.91
N GLY A 354 -16.39 -4.77 32.28
CA GLY A 354 -16.59 -6.21 32.18
C GLY A 354 -17.38 -6.63 30.94
N LYS A 355 -17.78 -7.91 30.92
CA LYS A 355 -18.65 -8.45 29.87
C LYS A 355 -20.00 -7.73 29.92
N ASP A 356 -20.45 -7.22 28.75
CA ASP A 356 -21.76 -6.55 28.64
C ASP A 356 -22.91 -7.51 28.96
N ALA A 357 -23.92 -7.03 29.69
CA ALA A 357 -25.06 -7.83 30.12
C ALA A 357 -25.93 -8.33 28.96
N SER A 358 -25.92 -7.65 27.82
CA SER A 358 -26.67 -8.03 26.62
C SER A 358 -25.93 -9.01 25.71
N TYR A 359 -24.65 -9.25 25.96
CA TYR A 359 -23.81 -10.13 25.13
C TYR A 359 -24.24 -11.59 25.23
N THR A 360 -24.39 -12.24 24.08
CA THR A 360 -24.49 -13.70 23.98
C THR A 360 -23.41 -14.25 23.05
N GLU A 361 -22.95 -15.48 23.30
CA GLU A 361 -21.95 -16.14 22.48
C GLU A 361 -22.45 -16.33 21.03
N GLU A 362 -23.74 -16.60 20.83
CA GLU A 362 -24.34 -16.77 19.51
C GLU A 362 -24.26 -15.47 18.69
N ALA A 363 -24.49 -14.32 19.34
CA ALA A 363 -24.41 -13.02 18.67
C ALA A 363 -22.95 -12.69 18.29
N GLY A 364 -21.99 -12.96 19.17
CA GLY A 364 -20.57 -12.81 18.89
C GLY A 364 -20.09 -13.72 17.77
N GLN A 365 -20.49 -15.01 17.82
CA GLN A 365 -20.15 -16.00 16.80
C GLN A 365 -20.67 -15.61 15.41
N ALA A 366 -21.89 -15.11 15.31
CA ALA A 366 -22.48 -14.69 14.06
C ALA A 366 -21.69 -13.55 13.37
N VAL A 367 -21.01 -12.70 14.14
CA VAL A 367 -20.09 -11.68 13.59
C VAL A 367 -18.77 -12.30 13.17
N MET A 368 -18.21 -13.18 14.02
CA MET A 368 -16.92 -13.80 13.77
C MET A 368 -16.92 -14.78 12.59
N ASP A 369 -18.06 -15.34 12.22
CA ASP A 369 -18.23 -16.23 11.07
C ASP A 369 -18.17 -15.48 9.72
N GLN A 370 -18.29 -14.15 9.73
CA GLN A 370 -18.20 -13.34 8.51
C GLN A 370 -16.75 -13.24 8.02
N GLU A 371 -16.58 -13.02 6.71
CA GLU A 371 -15.26 -12.74 6.13
C GLU A 371 -14.77 -11.31 6.47
N GLU A 372 -15.69 -10.36 6.66
CA GLU A 372 -15.40 -8.98 7.02
C GLU A 372 -15.86 -8.69 8.45
N ILE A 373 -14.92 -8.32 9.29
CA ILE A 373 -15.17 -8.12 10.73
C ILE A 373 -14.83 -6.69 11.11
N LEU A 374 -15.71 -6.04 11.86
CA LEU A 374 -15.47 -4.75 12.49
C LEU A 374 -15.26 -4.94 14.00
N ILE A 375 -14.09 -4.54 14.50
CA ILE A 375 -13.81 -4.38 15.93
C ILE A 375 -13.86 -2.88 16.23
N ARG A 376 -14.78 -2.46 17.12
CA ARG A 376 -14.86 -1.07 17.58
C ARG A 376 -14.47 -0.99 19.04
N VAL A 377 -13.60 -0.03 19.37
CA VAL A 377 -13.19 0.30 20.72
C VAL A 377 -13.52 1.76 20.98
N VAL A 378 -14.40 2.02 21.94
CA VAL A 378 -14.81 3.36 22.31
C VAL A 378 -14.14 3.71 23.63
N LEU A 379 -13.18 4.63 23.60
CA LEU A 379 -12.37 4.98 24.77
C LEU A 379 -13.07 5.98 25.70
N ASN A 380 -14.07 6.72 25.19
CA ASN A 380 -14.85 7.75 25.91
C ASN A 380 -13.96 8.80 26.61
N ARG A 381 -12.89 9.27 25.94
CA ARG A 381 -11.89 10.19 26.49
C ARG A 381 -11.77 11.52 25.72
N GLY A 382 -12.32 11.58 24.51
CA GLY A 382 -12.23 12.73 23.62
C GLY A 382 -13.08 12.58 22.36
N GLY A 383 -12.72 13.29 21.29
CA GLY A 383 -13.49 13.30 20.04
C GLY A 383 -12.74 12.74 18.83
N VAL A 384 -11.54 12.15 19.02
CA VAL A 384 -10.74 11.64 17.92
C VAL A 384 -11.09 10.18 17.62
N SER A 385 -11.20 9.85 16.34
CA SER A 385 -11.46 8.48 15.89
C SER A 385 -10.49 8.13 14.75
N GLU A 386 -9.93 6.90 14.80
CA GLU A 386 -9.00 6.37 13.79
C GLU A 386 -9.35 4.93 13.45
N THR A 387 -8.95 4.54 12.24
CA THR A 387 -9.21 3.19 11.71
C THR A 387 -7.93 2.58 11.16
N VAL A 388 -7.75 1.29 11.42
CA VAL A 388 -6.67 0.45 10.87
C VAL A 388 -7.29 -0.82 10.29
N TRP A 389 -6.76 -1.32 9.17
CA TRP A 389 -7.21 -2.55 8.53
C TRP A 389 -6.13 -3.63 8.63
N THR A 390 -6.57 -4.85 8.90
CA THR A 390 -5.67 -5.99 9.09
C THR A 390 -6.33 -7.31 8.65
N THR A 391 -5.61 -8.40 8.80
CA THR A 391 -6.06 -9.77 8.55
C THR A 391 -6.06 -10.58 9.85
N ASP A 392 -6.61 -11.79 9.81
CA ASP A 392 -6.33 -12.86 10.76
C ASP A 392 -4.89 -13.41 10.60
N LEU A 393 -4.52 -14.41 11.39
CA LEU A 393 -3.26 -15.15 11.30
C LEU A 393 -3.57 -16.65 11.18
N SER A 394 -3.41 -17.20 9.99
CA SER A 394 -3.72 -18.57 9.65
C SER A 394 -2.49 -19.49 9.67
N HIS A 395 -2.72 -20.80 9.53
CA HIS A 395 -1.64 -21.78 9.31
C HIS A 395 -0.95 -21.58 7.95
N ASP A 396 -1.69 -21.10 6.94
CA ASP A 396 -1.15 -20.86 5.59
C ASP A 396 -0.10 -19.75 5.61
N TYR A 397 -0.25 -18.71 6.46
CA TYR A 397 0.78 -17.68 6.65
C TYR A 397 2.13 -18.31 7.03
N VAL A 398 2.11 -19.25 7.99
CA VAL A 398 3.33 -19.91 8.43
C VAL A 398 3.93 -20.76 7.31
N SER A 399 3.09 -21.52 6.58
CA SER A 399 3.54 -22.37 5.47
C SER A 399 4.17 -21.55 4.33
N ILE A 400 3.53 -20.45 3.91
CA ILE A 400 4.03 -19.56 2.85
C ILE A 400 5.40 -18.99 3.22
N ASN A 401 5.57 -18.53 4.48
CA ASN A 401 6.80 -17.87 4.91
C ASN A 401 7.92 -18.87 5.24
N ALA A 402 7.61 -20.11 5.62
CA ALA A 402 8.61 -21.16 5.80
C ALA A 402 9.28 -21.55 4.48
N ASP A 403 8.56 -21.48 3.36
CA ASP A 403 9.03 -21.91 2.03
C ASP A 403 9.41 -20.73 1.10
N TYR A 404 9.49 -19.49 1.61
CA TYR A 404 9.63 -18.27 0.80
C TYR A 404 10.89 -18.24 -0.12
N ARG A 405 11.98 -18.91 0.28
CA ARG A 405 13.23 -18.98 -0.50
C ARG A 405 13.30 -20.12 -1.49
N SER A 406 12.39 -21.09 -1.40
CA SER A 406 12.39 -22.30 -2.23
C SER A 406 11.76 -22.09 -3.62
#